data_5fba5d7403f449a714df007541f6a994
#
_entry.id   5fba5d7403f449a714df007541f6a994
#
_cell.length_a   1.000
_cell.length_b   1.000
_cell.length_c   1.000
_cell.angle_alpha   90.00
_cell.angle_beta   90.00
_cell.angle_gamma   90.00
#
_symmetry.space_group_name_H-M   'P 1'
#
loop_
_entity.id
_entity.type
_entity.pdbx_description
1 polymer ?
#
loop_
_entity_poly.entity_id
_entity_poly.type
_entity_poly.pdbx_seq_one_letter_code
_entity_poly.pdbx_strand_id
1 'polypeptide(L)'
;MKRIFTKALCLVCVGALALSLAACGGKADSAASSTASSSTLGSAADYDYQNFNYSDGLDEKGYWEGIRALDYVTLPEDFASVAVKRSDVEPTSEEVEKQINDLLSRYSSTNHVTDRTAADGDTVNINYTGSVDGVAFTGGSAEDYDLTLGSNTFIDGFEEQIVGHKPGETFDVNVTFPDGYSDSTDASGNTVKLSGQKAVFTVTLNYISESVLPELTDAWVASNFGSSNNLYTAEALRAYYQEQLYTSNLNTAVMDDLMANSTFKSIPQQVMDYQVNQCLNYYSTLAGYYGYDLDGLVQNLLGYESTDDMLAHLESSLENYSKEALLYQAVAESLDITPTQEQLDAYSDYKDTYGQNYCTMVALMDAVTDTLTSGAVVS
;
A
#
# COMPACT_ATOMS: atom_id res chain seq x y z
N MET A 1 2.85 -11.17 -25.95
CA MET A 1 2.99 -11.72 -24.57
C MET A 1 2.47 -10.67 -23.62
N LYS A 2 1.38 -10.93 -22.91
CA LYS A 2 0.75 -9.91 -22.05
C LYS A 2 1.62 -9.68 -20.81
N ARG A 3 2.23 -8.51 -20.73
CA ARG A 3 2.90 -7.97 -19.53
C ARG A 3 1.83 -7.66 -18.48
N ILE A 4 1.45 -8.62 -17.65
CA ILE A 4 0.33 -8.48 -16.71
C ILE A 4 0.78 -7.90 -15.35
N PHE A 5 2.07 -7.83 -15.06
CA PHE A 5 2.56 -7.43 -13.72
C PHE A 5 3.24 -6.06 -13.62
N THR A 6 3.63 -5.43 -14.72
CA THR A 6 4.36 -4.15 -14.69
C THR A 6 3.44 -2.91 -14.72
N LYS A 7 2.14 -3.10 -14.91
CA LYS A 7 1.18 -2.00 -15.17
C LYS A 7 0.47 -1.42 -13.94
N ALA A 8 0.77 -1.93 -12.76
CA ALA A 8 0.21 -1.37 -11.52
C ALA A 8 1.00 -0.15 -10.99
N LEU A 9 2.15 0.20 -11.59
CA LEU A 9 3.07 1.15 -10.98
C LEU A 9 2.76 2.62 -11.31
N CYS A 10 2.16 2.92 -12.46
CA CYS A 10 1.86 4.31 -12.83
C CYS A 10 0.50 4.84 -12.37
N LEU A 11 -0.40 3.98 -11.92
CA LEU A 11 -1.63 4.38 -11.19
C LEU A 11 -1.34 4.85 -9.75
N VAL A 12 -0.07 4.89 -9.36
CA VAL A 12 0.40 4.86 -7.96
C VAL A 12 0.98 6.19 -7.48
N CYS A 13 0.94 7.29 -8.22
CA CYS A 13 1.36 8.57 -7.61
C CYS A 13 0.57 8.89 -6.32
N VAL A 14 -0.68 8.43 -6.20
CA VAL A 14 -1.47 8.55 -4.96
C VAL A 14 -1.32 7.35 -4.02
N GLY A 15 -1.10 6.15 -4.55
CA GLY A 15 -0.87 4.95 -3.74
C GLY A 15 0.46 4.98 -2.98
N ALA A 16 1.50 5.62 -3.51
CA ALA A 16 2.77 5.81 -2.81
C ALA A 16 2.65 6.78 -1.63
N LEU A 17 1.80 7.80 -1.71
CA LEU A 17 1.45 8.66 -0.58
C LEU A 17 0.80 7.88 0.58
N ALA A 18 -0.08 6.92 0.27
CA ALA A 18 -0.74 6.10 1.28
C ALA A 18 0.20 5.06 1.93
N LEU A 19 1.16 4.51 1.17
CA LEU A 19 2.09 3.48 1.68
C LEU A 19 3.24 4.07 2.51
N SER A 20 3.67 5.31 2.25
CA SER A 20 4.70 5.97 3.07
C SER A 20 4.18 6.35 4.46
N LEU A 21 2.88 6.56 4.63
CA LEU A 21 2.25 6.80 5.93
C LEU A 21 2.04 5.52 6.75
N ALA A 22 1.82 4.38 6.09
CA ALA A 22 1.67 3.08 6.76
C ALA A 22 3.01 2.46 7.22
N ALA A 23 4.16 2.87 6.66
CA ALA A 23 5.49 2.39 7.05
C ALA A 23 6.08 3.12 8.28
N CYS A 24 5.49 4.23 8.74
CA CYS A 24 5.89 4.97 9.93
C CYS A 24 5.01 4.70 11.15
N GLY A 25 4.59 3.45 11.36
CA GLY A 25 3.94 2.96 12.59
C GLY A 25 4.91 2.80 13.77
N GLY A 26 5.91 3.67 13.91
CA GLY A 26 6.73 3.81 15.10
C GLY A 26 6.41 5.16 15.74
N LYS A 27 6.10 5.16 17.05
CA LYS A 27 5.96 6.37 17.85
C LYS A 27 7.05 7.37 17.46
N ALA A 28 6.69 8.43 16.77
CA ALA A 28 7.58 9.56 16.60
C ALA A 28 7.76 10.20 17.98
N ASP A 29 8.97 10.10 18.52
CA ASP A 29 9.39 10.93 19.64
C ASP A 29 9.20 12.39 19.25
N SER A 30 8.33 13.06 19.99
CA SER A 30 8.03 14.48 19.90
C SER A 30 9.28 15.30 20.23
N ALA A 31 10.00 15.73 19.21
CA ALA A 31 10.90 16.87 19.28
C ALA A 31 11.14 17.45 17.87
N ALA A 32 10.09 18.00 17.25
CA ALA A 32 10.26 19.00 16.21
C ALA A 32 9.43 20.22 16.62
N SER A 33 10.15 21.27 16.98
CA SER A 33 9.65 22.61 17.25
C SER A 33 8.64 23.01 16.17
N SER A 34 7.41 23.32 16.59
CA SER A 34 6.39 23.94 15.76
C SER A 34 6.82 25.35 15.35
N THR A 35 7.57 25.46 14.27
CA THR A 35 7.49 26.64 13.43
C THR A 35 6.45 26.30 12.36
N ALA A 36 5.26 26.87 12.46
CA ALA A 36 4.28 26.87 11.41
C ALA A 36 4.94 27.40 10.14
N SER A 37 5.37 26.51 9.25
CA SER A 37 5.71 26.85 7.88
C SER A 37 4.38 27.23 7.25
N SER A 38 4.22 28.49 6.84
CA SER A 38 3.05 28.88 6.07
C SER A 38 3.10 28.12 4.75
N SER A 39 2.25 27.12 4.60
CA SER A 39 2.05 26.42 3.32
C SER A 39 1.75 27.44 2.22
N THR A 40 2.31 27.22 1.04
CA THR A 40 1.98 28.00 -0.17
C THR A 40 0.73 27.46 -0.86
N LEU A 41 0.25 26.28 -0.44
CA LEU A 41 -1.01 25.71 -0.91
C LEU A 41 -2.21 26.45 -0.32
N GLY A 42 -3.30 26.54 -1.09
CA GLY A 42 -4.60 27.00 -0.59
C GLY A 42 -5.20 26.06 0.44
N SER A 43 -6.30 26.47 1.07
CA SER A 43 -7.10 25.58 1.90
C SER A 43 -7.71 24.47 1.04
N ALA A 44 -7.97 23.29 1.61
CA ALA A 44 -8.67 22.19 0.94
C ALA A 44 -10.03 22.62 0.34
N ALA A 45 -10.65 23.65 0.96
CA ALA A 45 -11.91 24.22 0.46
C ALA A 45 -11.78 25.03 -0.85
N ASP A 46 -10.56 25.39 -1.25
CA ASP A 46 -10.29 26.11 -2.50
C ASP A 46 -10.21 25.18 -3.72
N TYR A 47 -10.24 23.86 -3.50
CA TYR A 47 -10.09 22.83 -4.53
C TYR A 47 -11.42 22.09 -4.80
N ASP A 48 -11.71 21.80 -6.07
CA ASP A 48 -12.93 21.08 -6.50
C ASP A 48 -12.69 19.56 -6.60
N TYR A 49 -12.04 19.00 -5.58
CA TYR A 49 -11.64 17.59 -5.56
C TYR A 49 -12.81 16.60 -5.60
N GLN A 50 -14.02 17.02 -5.20
CA GLN A 50 -15.21 16.16 -5.24
C GLN A 50 -15.71 15.90 -6.65
N ASN A 51 -15.48 16.83 -7.58
CA ASN A 51 -15.80 16.70 -9.01
C ASN A 51 -14.55 16.42 -9.86
N PHE A 52 -13.43 16.10 -9.24
CA PHE A 52 -12.17 15.86 -9.93
C PHE A 52 -12.29 14.71 -10.93
N ASN A 53 -11.81 14.96 -12.15
CA ASN A 53 -11.65 13.95 -13.18
C ASN A 53 -10.17 13.86 -13.56
N TYR A 54 -9.63 12.64 -13.63
CA TYR A 54 -8.21 12.41 -13.92
C TYR A 54 -7.77 12.96 -15.29
N SER A 55 -8.67 13.13 -16.25
CA SER A 55 -8.35 13.72 -17.55
C SER A 55 -8.45 15.23 -17.59
N ASP A 56 -8.84 15.91 -16.50
CA ASP A 56 -8.96 17.36 -16.45
C ASP A 56 -7.57 18.01 -16.61
N GLY A 57 -7.51 19.06 -17.42
CA GLY A 57 -6.27 19.80 -17.70
C GLY A 57 -5.24 19.05 -18.57
N LEU A 58 -5.63 17.90 -19.17
CA LEU A 58 -4.80 17.14 -20.09
C LEU A 58 -5.35 17.18 -21.52
N ASP A 59 -4.47 17.31 -22.49
CA ASP A 59 -4.82 17.23 -23.91
C ASP A 59 -4.86 15.78 -24.47
N GLU A 60 -5.21 15.60 -25.71
CA GLU A 60 -5.30 14.30 -26.39
C GLU A 60 -3.95 13.56 -26.50
N LYS A 61 -2.82 14.26 -26.33
CA LYS A 61 -1.48 13.68 -26.30
C LYS A 61 -1.04 13.24 -24.90
N GLY A 62 -1.85 13.53 -23.89
CA GLY A 62 -1.50 13.33 -22.49
C GLY A 62 -0.60 14.42 -21.90
N TYR A 63 -0.51 15.57 -22.57
CA TYR A 63 0.25 16.74 -22.10
C TYR A 63 -0.65 17.64 -21.25
N TRP A 64 -0.05 18.42 -20.37
CA TRP A 64 -0.72 19.50 -19.66
C TRP A 64 -1.22 20.54 -20.66
N GLU A 65 -2.53 20.77 -20.73
CA GLU A 65 -3.15 21.64 -21.72
C GLU A 65 -2.63 23.08 -21.60
N GLY A 66 -2.12 23.62 -22.71
CA GLY A 66 -1.58 24.96 -22.77
C GLY A 66 -0.21 25.15 -22.10
N ILE A 67 0.41 24.08 -21.58
CA ILE A 67 1.73 24.10 -20.95
C ILE A 67 2.76 23.47 -21.88
N ARG A 68 3.83 24.23 -22.16
CA ARG A 68 5.06 23.70 -22.75
C ARG A 68 6.05 23.46 -21.62
N ALA A 69 6.30 22.19 -21.30
CA ALA A 69 7.10 21.83 -20.12
C ALA A 69 8.54 22.33 -20.20
N LEU A 70 9.13 22.42 -21.41
CA LEU A 70 10.47 22.97 -21.65
C LEU A 70 10.60 24.46 -21.31
N ASP A 71 9.52 25.21 -21.12
CA ASP A 71 9.56 26.58 -20.61
C ASP A 71 9.80 26.64 -19.10
N TYR A 72 9.49 25.54 -18.38
CA TYR A 72 9.58 25.41 -16.93
C TYR A 72 10.70 24.48 -16.46
N VAL A 73 11.10 23.51 -17.29
CA VAL A 73 12.13 22.52 -16.99
C VAL A 73 13.31 22.69 -17.95
N THR A 74 14.52 22.68 -17.42
CA THR A 74 15.75 22.56 -18.21
C THR A 74 16.36 21.20 -17.94
N LEU A 75 16.38 20.35 -18.94
CA LEU A 75 16.98 19.01 -18.88
C LEU A 75 18.52 19.10 -18.93
N PRO A 76 19.27 18.18 -18.30
CA PRO A 76 20.72 18.09 -18.47
C PRO A 76 21.08 17.73 -19.92
N GLU A 77 22.31 18.05 -20.36
CA GLU A 77 22.74 17.85 -21.77
C GLU A 77 22.72 16.37 -22.19
N ASP A 78 22.99 15.46 -21.25
CA ASP A 78 23.10 14.02 -21.46
C ASP A 78 21.84 13.24 -21.00
N PHE A 79 20.72 13.91 -20.79
CA PHE A 79 19.51 13.31 -20.23
C PHE A 79 19.02 12.05 -20.98
N ALA A 80 19.31 11.93 -22.28
CA ALA A 80 18.94 10.76 -23.09
C ALA A 80 19.92 9.58 -22.97
N SER A 81 21.03 9.75 -22.21
CA SER A 81 22.07 8.73 -22.04
C SER A 81 22.65 8.75 -20.61
N VAL A 82 21.75 8.78 -19.62
CA VAL A 82 22.10 8.83 -18.20
C VAL A 82 23.07 7.70 -17.83
N ALA A 83 24.16 8.06 -17.13
CA ALA A 83 25.14 7.10 -16.65
C ALA A 83 24.71 6.52 -15.30
N VAL A 84 24.51 5.22 -15.25
CA VAL A 84 24.04 4.50 -14.07
C VAL A 84 25.08 3.47 -13.63
N LYS A 85 25.39 3.39 -12.34
CA LYS A 85 26.28 2.36 -11.81
C LYS A 85 25.56 1.02 -11.79
N ARG A 86 26.25 -0.03 -12.23
CA ARG A 86 25.73 -1.40 -12.19
C ARG A 86 25.30 -1.82 -10.78
N SER A 87 26.06 -1.43 -9.74
CA SER A 87 25.75 -1.73 -8.35
C SER A 87 24.43 -1.18 -7.87
N ASP A 88 23.91 -0.14 -8.52
CA ASP A 88 22.69 0.56 -8.10
C ASP A 88 21.43 -0.06 -8.74
N VAL A 89 21.63 -0.89 -9.78
CA VAL A 89 20.53 -1.49 -10.56
C VAL A 89 20.53 -3.01 -10.54
N GLU A 90 21.67 -3.65 -10.31
CA GLU A 90 21.76 -5.12 -10.25
C GLU A 90 21.11 -5.63 -8.95
N PRO A 91 20.00 -6.38 -9.01
CA PRO A 91 19.35 -6.87 -7.80
C PRO A 91 20.21 -7.93 -7.12
N THR A 92 20.21 -7.90 -5.81
CA THR A 92 20.85 -8.94 -4.98
C THR A 92 20.03 -10.23 -5.00
N SER A 93 20.71 -11.35 -4.70
CA SER A 93 20.00 -12.63 -4.53
C SER A 93 18.96 -12.58 -3.40
N GLU A 94 19.21 -11.79 -2.34
CA GLU A 94 18.29 -11.62 -1.23
C GLU A 94 16.98 -10.93 -1.66
N GLU A 95 17.07 -9.89 -2.48
CA GLU A 95 15.90 -9.20 -3.03
C GLU A 95 15.07 -10.12 -3.93
N VAL A 96 15.72 -10.93 -4.77
CA VAL A 96 15.05 -11.92 -5.62
C VAL A 96 14.35 -12.97 -4.75
N GLU A 97 15.02 -13.55 -3.75
CA GLU A 97 14.42 -14.55 -2.86
C GLU A 97 13.30 -13.95 -2.00
N LYS A 98 13.38 -12.66 -1.64
CA LYS A 98 12.28 -11.96 -0.99
C LYS A 98 11.03 -11.93 -1.86
N GLN A 99 11.14 -11.57 -3.15
CA GLN A 99 10.02 -11.59 -4.10
C GLN A 99 9.44 -13.00 -4.26
N ILE A 100 10.30 -14.03 -4.30
CA ILE A 100 9.87 -15.43 -4.34
C ILE A 100 9.09 -15.80 -3.06
N ASN A 101 9.60 -15.44 -1.89
CA ASN A 101 8.94 -15.74 -0.61
C ASN A 101 7.61 -14.98 -0.48
N ASP A 102 7.55 -13.72 -0.91
CA ASP A 102 6.31 -12.94 -0.95
C ASP A 102 5.28 -13.57 -1.91
N LEU A 103 5.74 -14.13 -3.04
CA LEU A 103 4.90 -14.90 -3.94
C LEU A 103 4.39 -16.17 -3.26
N LEU A 104 5.27 -17.02 -2.71
CA LEU A 104 4.91 -18.28 -2.07
C LEU A 104 3.93 -18.06 -0.91
N SER A 105 4.05 -16.96 -0.18
CA SER A 105 3.15 -16.60 0.92
C SER A 105 1.70 -16.44 0.46
N ARG A 106 1.47 -15.97 -0.78
CA ARG A 106 0.13 -15.84 -1.38
C ARG A 106 -0.50 -17.20 -1.75
N TYR A 107 0.31 -18.25 -1.82
CA TYR A 107 -0.08 -19.63 -2.10
C TYR A 107 0.07 -20.51 -0.88
N SER A 108 0.25 -19.92 0.31
CA SER A 108 0.32 -20.69 1.55
C SER A 108 -0.98 -21.45 1.81
N SER A 109 -0.86 -22.59 2.44
CA SER A 109 -1.97 -23.37 2.98
C SER A 109 -1.93 -23.35 4.50
N THR A 110 -3.08 -23.54 5.14
CA THR A 110 -3.13 -23.69 6.59
C THR A 110 -3.04 -25.16 6.96
N ASN A 111 -2.09 -25.49 7.83
CA ASN A 111 -2.00 -26.81 8.45
C ASN A 111 -2.54 -26.71 9.89
N HIS A 112 -3.38 -27.68 10.27
CA HIS A 112 -3.92 -27.80 11.62
C HIS A 112 -3.03 -28.73 12.44
N VAL A 113 -2.26 -28.13 13.37
CA VAL A 113 -1.34 -28.84 14.24
C VAL A 113 -2.05 -29.17 15.55
N THR A 114 -1.99 -30.46 15.97
CA THR A 114 -2.66 -30.96 17.17
C THR A 114 -1.76 -31.74 18.13
N ASP A 115 -0.47 -31.86 17.82
CA ASP A 115 0.48 -32.72 18.53
C ASP A 115 1.44 -32.00 19.46
N ARG A 116 1.41 -30.65 19.49
CA ARG A 116 2.20 -29.80 20.40
C ARG A 116 1.31 -28.86 21.24
N THR A 117 1.89 -28.24 22.24
CA THR A 117 1.25 -27.15 23.00
C THR A 117 1.31 -25.84 22.23
N ALA A 118 0.31 -24.98 22.46
CA ALA A 118 0.30 -23.60 21.99
C ALA A 118 1.41 -22.79 22.65
N ALA A 119 2.05 -21.92 21.87
CA ALA A 119 3.10 -21.01 22.30
C ALA A 119 2.70 -19.56 21.96
N ASP A 120 3.38 -18.61 22.60
CA ASP A 120 3.25 -17.19 22.26
C ASP A 120 3.61 -16.97 20.77
N GLY A 121 2.80 -16.17 20.07
CA GLY A 121 2.90 -15.95 18.63
C GLY A 121 2.14 -16.97 17.77
N ASP A 122 1.65 -18.08 18.32
CA ASP A 122 0.81 -19.02 17.56
C ASP A 122 -0.56 -18.43 17.23
N THR A 123 -1.07 -18.71 16.06
CA THR A 123 -2.50 -18.55 15.78
C THR A 123 -3.21 -19.83 16.14
N VAL A 124 -4.13 -19.74 17.09
CA VAL A 124 -4.92 -20.88 17.59
C VAL A 124 -6.38 -20.73 17.19
N ASN A 125 -7.04 -21.86 16.88
CA ASN A 125 -8.48 -21.89 16.70
C ASN A 125 -9.13 -22.33 18.00
N ILE A 126 -10.07 -21.52 18.51
CA ILE A 126 -10.71 -21.73 19.79
C ILE A 126 -12.23 -21.64 19.70
N ASN A 127 -12.90 -22.38 20.60
CA ASN A 127 -14.28 -22.08 21.00
C ASN A 127 -14.22 -21.51 22.41
N TYR A 128 -14.99 -20.47 22.69
CA TYR A 128 -15.06 -19.93 24.04
C TYR A 128 -16.48 -19.50 24.43
N THR A 129 -16.77 -19.57 25.72
CA THR A 129 -18.00 -19.08 26.30
C THR A 129 -17.69 -18.38 27.61
N GLY A 130 -17.93 -17.06 27.65
CA GLY A 130 -17.67 -16.19 28.78
C GLY A 130 -18.89 -15.99 29.66
N SER A 131 -18.68 -15.87 30.98
CA SER A 131 -19.69 -15.54 31.95
C SER A 131 -19.16 -14.64 33.06
N VAL A 132 -20.04 -13.80 33.61
CA VAL A 132 -19.81 -13.01 34.82
C VAL A 132 -20.81 -13.50 35.88
N ASP A 133 -20.31 -13.91 37.04
CA ASP A 133 -21.13 -14.53 38.11
C ASP A 133 -22.01 -15.69 37.62
N GLY A 134 -21.52 -16.46 36.62
CA GLY A 134 -22.21 -17.58 35.99
C GLY A 134 -23.28 -17.19 34.96
N VAL A 135 -23.43 -15.92 34.65
CA VAL A 135 -24.36 -15.42 33.63
C VAL A 135 -23.60 -15.15 32.33
N ALA A 136 -23.93 -15.88 31.27
CA ALA A 136 -23.39 -15.65 29.95
C ALA A 136 -23.91 -14.31 29.36
N PHE A 137 -23.10 -13.64 28.55
CA PHE A 137 -23.44 -12.33 28.01
C PHE A 137 -23.20 -12.30 26.50
N THR A 138 -23.91 -11.43 25.82
CA THR A 138 -23.81 -11.21 24.35
C THR A 138 -22.41 -10.72 24.02
N GLY A 139 -21.77 -11.33 22.99
CA GLY A 139 -20.39 -11.04 22.60
C GLY A 139 -19.33 -11.77 23.43
N GLY A 140 -19.74 -12.53 24.47
CA GLY A 140 -18.82 -13.32 25.30
C GLY A 140 -18.54 -14.72 24.76
N SER A 141 -19.09 -15.12 23.62
CA SER A 141 -18.94 -16.49 23.09
C SER A 141 -18.69 -16.47 21.59
N ALA A 142 -17.84 -17.38 21.12
CA ALA A 142 -17.66 -17.70 19.72
C ALA A 142 -17.25 -19.17 19.56
N GLU A 143 -17.49 -19.70 18.36
CA GLU A 143 -17.01 -20.99 17.89
C GLU A 143 -16.10 -20.75 16.68
N ASP A 144 -15.12 -21.65 16.46
CA ASP A 144 -14.16 -21.60 15.34
C ASP A 144 -13.46 -20.23 15.19
N TYR A 145 -13.10 -19.62 16.32
CA TYR A 145 -12.44 -18.29 16.32
C TYR A 145 -10.92 -18.45 16.24
N ASP A 146 -10.30 -17.81 15.24
CA ASP A 146 -8.84 -17.77 15.12
C ASP A 146 -8.28 -16.60 15.92
N LEU A 147 -7.37 -16.90 16.86
CA LEU A 147 -6.73 -15.96 17.76
C LEU A 147 -5.22 -16.11 17.70
N THR A 148 -4.52 -15.02 17.43
CA THR A 148 -3.05 -15.00 17.54
C THR A 148 -2.66 -14.64 18.96
N LEU A 149 -1.97 -15.56 19.65
CA LEU A 149 -1.51 -15.38 21.02
C LEU A 149 -0.43 -14.30 21.08
N GLY A 150 -0.56 -13.33 21.98
CA GLY A 150 0.30 -12.15 22.09
C GLY A 150 -0.10 -10.98 21.19
N SER A 151 -1.23 -11.10 20.46
CA SER A 151 -1.76 -10.00 19.65
C SER A 151 -2.39 -8.86 20.45
N ASN A 152 -2.72 -9.11 21.71
CA ASN A 152 -3.45 -8.19 22.60
C ASN A 152 -4.83 -7.75 22.02
N THR A 153 -5.47 -8.62 21.25
CA THR A 153 -6.82 -8.38 20.72
C THR A 153 -7.91 -8.73 21.71
N PHE A 154 -7.59 -9.55 22.73
CA PHE A 154 -8.45 -9.89 23.84
C PHE A 154 -8.07 -9.08 25.10
N ILE A 155 -8.94 -9.11 26.11
CA ILE A 155 -8.65 -8.47 27.40
C ILE A 155 -7.44 -9.12 28.08
N ASP A 156 -6.69 -8.32 28.84
CA ASP A 156 -5.45 -8.71 29.48
C ASP A 156 -5.60 -10.02 30.28
N GLY A 157 -4.65 -10.92 30.09
CA GLY A 157 -4.61 -12.21 30.74
C GLY A 157 -5.42 -13.31 30.07
N PHE A 158 -6.08 -13.05 28.93
CA PHE A 158 -6.83 -14.07 28.20
C PHE A 158 -5.89 -14.94 27.35
N GLU A 159 -5.08 -14.29 26.51
CA GLU A 159 -4.20 -14.97 25.53
C GLU A 159 -3.08 -15.74 26.25
N GLU A 160 -2.51 -15.17 27.29
CA GLU A 160 -1.41 -15.76 28.05
C GLU A 160 -1.81 -17.06 28.75
N GLN A 161 -3.10 -17.20 29.16
CA GLN A 161 -3.57 -18.42 29.81
C GLN A 161 -3.81 -19.57 28.82
N ILE A 162 -3.87 -19.30 27.51
CA ILE A 162 -3.97 -20.34 26.48
C ILE A 162 -2.60 -20.95 26.17
N VAL A 163 -1.53 -20.18 26.36
CA VAL A 163 -0.15 -20.68 26.17
C VAL A 163 0.12 -21.88 27.05
N GLY A 164 0.66 -22.96 26.46
CA GLY A 164 0.99 -24.20 27.13
C GLY A 164 -0.12 -25.27 27.10
N HIS A 165 -1.34 -24.91 26.71
CA HIS A 165 -2.42 -25.88 26.47
C HIS A 165 -2.26 -26.62 25.16
N LYS A 166 -2.86 -27.80 25.05
CA LYS A 166 -2.86 -28.63 23.86
C LYS A 166 -4.22 -28.57 23.13
N PRO A 167 -4.19 -28.69 21.82
CA PRO A 167 -5.41 -28.96 21.05
C PRO A 167 -6.23 -30.12 21.63
N GLY A 168 -7.55 -29.91 21.72
CA GLY A 168 -8.50 -30.82 22.32
C GLY A 168 -8.74 -30.59 23.82
N GLU A 169 -7.95 -29.76 24.50
CA GLU A 169 -8.19 -29.39 25.88
C GLU A 169 -9.31 -28.35 26.01
N THR A 170 -10.11 -28.50 27.07
CA THR A 170 -11.08 -27.50 27.50
C THR A 170 -10.71 -27.06 28.92
N PHE A 171 -10.59 -25.76 29.15
CA PHE A 171 -10.11 -25.17 30.41
C PHE A 171 -10.74 -23.80 30.62
N ASP A 172 -10.66 -23.32 31.87
CA ASP A 172 -11.17 -22.02 32.23
C ASP A 172 -10.09 -20.95 32.25
N VAL A 173 -10.34 -19.86 31.53
CA VAL A 173 -9.54 -18.64 31.48
C VAL A 173 -10.19 -17.59 32.36
N ASN A 174 -9.48 -17.11 33.40
CA ASN A 174 -10.00 -16.17 34.40
C ASN A 174 -9.39 -14.79 34.14
N VAL A 175 -10.23 -13.80 33.85
CA VAL A 175 -9.83 -12.43 33.52
C VAL A 175 -10.65 -11.41 34.27
N THR A 176 -10.22 -10.16 34.26
CA THR A 176 -10.99 -9.04 34.81
C THR A 176 -11.19 -8.01 33.72
N PHE A 177 -12.43 -7.65 33.45
CA PHE A 177 -12.70 -6.57 32.49
C PHE A 177 -12.12 -5.25 33.00
N PRO A 178 -11.51 -4.44 32.12
CA PRO A 178 -10.98 -3.13 32.49
C PRO A 178 -12.11 -2.19 32.97
N ASP A 179 -11.72 -1.20 33.76
CA ASP A 179 -12.65 -0.15 34.18
C ASP A 179 -13.15 0.62 32.94
N GLY A 180 -14.45 0.91 32.91
CA GLY A 180 -15.09 1.61 31.81
C GLY A 180 -15.51 0.72 30.65
N TYR A 181 -15.31 -0.62 30.73
CA TYR A 181 -15.79 -1.54 29.69
C TYR A 181 -17.33 -1.48 29.60
N SER A 182 -17.84 -1.48 28.37
CA SER A 182 -19.28 -1.35 28.10
C SER A 182 -20.06 -2.55 28.63
N ASP A 183 -21.21 -2.28 29.25
CA ASP A 183 -22.13 -3.32 29.70
C ASP A 183 -22.68 -4.13 28.50
N SER A 184 -23.04 -5.38 28.74
CA SER A 184 -23.68 -6.26 27.76
C SER A 184 -25.06 -6.71 28.25
N THR A 185 -25.67 -7.68 27.56
CA THR A 185 -26.97 -8.27 27.92
C THR A 185 -26.89 -9.79 27.96
N ASP A 186 -27.69 -10.41 28.82
CA ASP A 186 -27.91 -11.86 28.79
C ASP A 186 -28.89 -12.27 27.67
N ALA A 187 -29.12 -13.56 27.51
CA ALA A 187 -30.03 -14.11 26.51
C ALA A 187 -31.50 -13.67 26.70
N SER A 188 -31.85 -13.15 27.88
CA SER A 188 -33.18 -12.62 28.20
C SER A 188 -33.30 -11.11 28.04
N GLY A 189 -32.21 -10.44 27.62
CA GLY A 189 -32.15 -8.99 27.46
C GLY A 189 -31.87 -8.21 28.76
N ASN A 190 -31.50 -8.86 29.84
CA ASN A 190 -31.13 -8.16 31.07
C ASN A 190 -29.69 -7.67 30.97
N THR A 191 -29.43 -6.50 31.54
CA THR A 191 -28.09 -5.92 31.58
C THR A 191 -27.12 -6.75 32.41
N VAL A 192 -25.99 -7.12 31.83
CA VAL A 192 -24.83 -7.73 32.47
C VAL A 192 -23.74 -6.67 32.60
N LYS A 193 -23.38 -6.33 33.82
CA LYS A 193 -22.29 -5.41 34.14
C LYS A 193 -20.95 -6.08 33.82
N LEU A 194 -20.10 -5.41 33.08
CA LEU A 194 -18.78 -5.93 32.71
C LEU A 194 -17.62 -5.11 33.30
N SER A 195 -17.75 -3.79 33.36
CA SER A 195 -16.68 -2.89 33.87
C SER A 195 -16.16 -3.33 35.23
N GLY A 196 -14.87 -3.64 35.36
CA GLY A 196 -14.18 -4.06 36.58
C GLY A 196 -14.58 -5.46 37.09
N GLN A 197 -15.45 -6.20 36.39
CA GLN A 197 -15.94 -7.50 36.82
C GLN A 197 -15.00 -8.64 36.46
N LYS A 198 -14.93 -9.64 37.32
CA LYS A 198 -14.28 -10.90 37.03
C LYS A 198 -15.14 -11.74 36.10
N ALA A 199 -14.52 -12.27 35.06
CA ALA A 199 -15.17 -13.17 34.11
C ALA A 199 -14.43 -14.50 34.04
N VAL A 200 -15.18 -15.55 33.76
CA VAL A 200 -14.65 -16.89 33.46
C VAL A 200 -15.05 -17.22 32.05
N PHE A 201 -14.05 -17.57 31.23
CA PHE A 201 -14.25 -18.06 29.88
C PHE A 201 -13.87 -19.55 29.85
N THR A 202 -14.84 -20.41 29.56
CA THR A 202 -14.52 -21.80 29.22
C THR A 202 -14.07 -21.85 27.80
N VAL A 203 -12.78 -22.18 27.57
CA VAL A 203 -12.11 -22.20 26.28
C VAL A 203 -11.81 -23.62 25.87
N THR A 204 -12.13 -23.99 24.63
CA THR A 204 -11.66 -25.22 23.99
C THR A 204 -10.66 -24.85 22.90
N LEU A 205 -9.43 -25.35 22.99
CA LEU A 205 -8.43 -25.19 21.97
C LEU A 205 -8.63 -26.28 20.91
N ASN A 206 -9.05 -25.89 19.70
CA ASN A 206 -9.36 -26.86 18.63
C ASN A 206 -8.09 -27.34 17.93
N TYR A 207 -7.26 -26.42 17.45
CA TYR A 207 -5.98 -26.68 16.79
C TYR A 207 -5.10 -25.42 16.78
N ILE A 208 -3.83 -25.59 16.43
CA ILE A 208 -2.91 -24.50 16.13
C ILE A 208 -2.85 -24.38 14.61
N SER A 209 -3.04 -23.17 14.09
CA SER A 209 -2.96 -22.85 12.66
C SER A 209 -1.50 -22.54 12.31
N GLU A 210 -0.90 -23.34 11.45
CA GLU A 210 0.42 -23.05 10.88
C GLU A 210 0.28 -22.74 9.39
N SER A 211 0.83 -21.61 8.98
CA SER A 211 0.96 -21.26 7.56
C SER A 211 2.12 -22.07 6.96
N VAL A 212 1.80 -22.88 5.96
CA VAL A 212 2.80 -23.69 5.24
C VAL A 212 2.97 -23.16 3.84
N LEU A 213 4.16 -22.65 3.55
CA LEU A 213 4.52 -22.22 2.19
C LEU A 213 4.69 -23.44 1.29
N PRO A 214 4.24 -23.36 0.03
CA PRO A 214 4.56 -24.41 -0.93
C PRO A 214 6.08 -24.45 -1.20
N GLU A 215 6.60 -25.63 -1.46
CA GLU A 215 7.98 -25.78 -1.91
C GLU A 215 8.13 -25.25 -3.34
N LEU A 216 9.13 -24.42 -3.59
CA LEU A 216 9.44 -23.90 -4.91
C LEU A 216 10.08 -24.99 -5.78
N THR A 217 9.26 -25.78 -6.46
CA THR A 217 9.69 -26.81 -7.40
C THR A 217 9.34 -26.42 -8.84
N ASP A 218 10.02 -27.02 -9.82
CA ASP A 218 9.69 -26.84 -11.23
C ASP A 218 8.23 -27.24 -11.54
N ALA A 219 7.76 -28.31 -10.91
CA ALA A 219 6.38 -28.77 -11.07
C ALA A 219 5.37 -27.75 -10.54
N TRP A 220 5.67 -27.13 -9.40
CA TRP A 220 4.83 -26.09 -8.82
C TRP A 220 4.81 -24.82 -9.72
N VAL A 221 5.97 -24.37 -10.23
CA VAL A 221 6.06 -23.24 -11.14
C VAL A 221 5.31 -23.51 -12.45
N ALA A 222 5.51 -24.68 -13.06
CA ALA A 222 4.83 -25.06 -14.29
C ALA A 222 3.31 -25.10 -14.12
N SER A 223 2.82 -25.59 -12.97
CA SER A 223 1.39 -25.68 -12.66
C SER A 223 0.74 -24.30 -12.49
N ASN A 224 1.42 -23.34 -11.88
CA ASN A 224 0.85 -22.04 -11.55
C ASN A 224 1.11 -20.99 -12.64
N PHE A 225 2.24 -21.06 -13.37
CA PHE A 225 2.70 -20.02 -14.29
C PHE A 225 3.01 -20.50 -15.70
N GLY A 226 2.98 -21.82 -15.95
CA GLY A 226 3.35 -22.39 -17.25
C GLY A 226 2.45 -21.89 -18.38
N SER A 227 1.14 -21.89 -18.20
CA SER A 227 0.19 -21.49 -19.25
C SER A 227 0.03 -19.97 -19.38
N SER A 228 0.16 -19.23 -18.28
CA SER A 228 -0.08 -17.77 -18.24
C SER A 228 1.17 -16.96 -18.56
N ASN A 229 2.33 -17.39 -18.05
CA ASN A 229 3.58 -16.61 -18.10
C ASN A 229 4.70 -17.33 -18.85
N ASN A 230 4.47 -18.55 -19.34
CA ASN A 230 5.48 -19.38 -19.99
C ASN A 230 6.70 -19.67 -19.08
N LEU A 231 6.45 -19.80 -17.76
CA LEU A 231 7.46 -20.13 -16.76
C LEU A 231 7.26 -21.57 -16.29
N TYR A 232 8.29 -22.41 -16.42
CA TYR A 232 8.17 -23.85 -16.17
C TYR A 232 9.16 -24.36 -15.13
N THR A 233 10.13 -23.54 -14.69
CA THR A 233 11.15 -23.94 -13.71
C THR A 233 11.34 -22.88 -12.63
N ALA A 234 11.80 -23.30 -11.46
CA ALA A 234 12.17 -22.41 -10.37
C ALA A 234 13.28 -21.42 -10.78
N GLU A 235 14.23 -21.87 -11.61
CA GLU A 235 15.28 -21.01 -12.18
C GLU A 235 14.68 -19.94 -13.10
N ALA A 236 13.75 -20.31 -13.98
CA ALA A 236 13.08 -19.33 -14.86
C ALA A 236 12.27 -18.31 -14.06
N LEU A 237 11.64 -18.71 -12.96
CA LEU A 237 10.92 -17.79 -12.09
C LEU A 237 11.88 -16.80 -11.38
N ARG A 238 13.03 -17.28 -10.91
CA ARG A 238 14.07 -16.39 -10.32
C ARG A 238 14.62 -15.41 -11.35
N ALA A 239 14.95 -15.90 -12.55
CA ALA A 239 15.41 -15.04 -13.65
C ALA A 239 14.35 -13.98 -14.02
N TYR A 240 13.08 -14.35 -14.02
CA TYR A 240 11.97 -13.42 -14.23
C TYR A 240 11.95 -12.29 -13.18
N TYR A 241 12.03 -12.62 -11.88
CA TYR A 241 12.06 -11.61 -10.83
C TYR A 241 13.34 -10.78 -10.84
N GLN A 242 14.49 -11.38 -11.15
CA GLN A 242 15.74 -10.65 -11.32
C GLN A 242 15.61 -9.59 -12.42
N GLU A 243 15.03 -9.93 -13.58
CA GLU A 243 14.79 -9.00 -14.68
C GLU A 243 13.80 -7.90 -14.30
N GLN A 244 12.72 -8.25 -13.57
CA GLN A 244 11.74 -7.26 -13.12
C GLN A 244 12.36 -6.26 -12.14
N LEU A 245 13.13 -6.72 -11.18
CA LEU A 245 13.83 -5.88 -10.21
C LEU A 245 14.89 -5.02 -10.90
N TYR A 246 15.68 -5.60 -11.79
CA TYR A 246 16.67 -4.85 -12.57
C TYR A 246 16.00 -3.72 -13.37
N THR A 247 14.92 -4.01 -14.08
CA THR A 247 14.17 -3.01 -14.85
C THR A 247 13.61 -1.91 -13.93
N SER A 248 13.04 -2.29 -12.80
CA SER A 248 12.52 -1.33 -11.82
C SER A 248 13.61 -0.43 -11.26
N ASN A 249 14.74 -1.02 -10.85
CA ASN A 249 15.88 -0.28 -10.31
C ASN A 249 16.49 0.67 -11.36
N LEU A 250 16.59 0.22 -12.62
CA LEU A 250 17.09 1.05 -13.72
C LEU A 250 16.16 2.24 -13.98
N ASN A 251 14.84 2.00 -14.03
CA ASN A 251 13.84 3.07 -14.19
C ASN A 251 13.97 4.10 -13.06
N THR A 252 14.04 3.64 -11.82
CA THR A 252 14.20 4.51 -10.66
C THR A 252 15.50 5.30 -10.73
N ALA A 253 16.63 4.65 -10.98
CA ALA A 253 17.93 5.32 -11.03
C ALA A 253 18.00 6.38 -12.12
N VAL A 254 17.41 6.12 -13.30
CA VAL A 254 17.38 7.08 -14.41
C VAL A 254 16.48 8.28 -14.08
N MET A 255 15.31 8.04 -13.51
CA MET A 255 14.39 9.12 -13.14
C MET A 255 14.92 9.97 -11.99
N ASP A 256 15.52 9.34 -10.98
CA ASP A 256 16.15 10.03 -9.83
C ASP A 256 17.31 10.93 -10.31
N ASP A 257 18.16 10.44 -11.22
CA ASP A 257 19.24 11.23 -11.81
C ASP A 257 18.69 12.44 -12.57
N LEU A 258 17.66 12.23 -13.38
CA LEU A 258 17.03 13.33 -14.14
C LEU A 258 16.36 14.35 -13.22
N MET A 259 15.66 13.90 -12.18
CA MET A 259 15.06 14.79 -11.17
C MET A 259 16.12 15.63 -10.46
N ALA A 260 17.23 14.99 -10.07
CA ALA A 260 18.33 15.65 -9.35
C ALA A 260 19.11 16.65 -10.21
N ASN A 261 19.28 16.37 -11.50
CA ASN A 261 20.13 17.15 -12.40
C ASN A 261 19.32 18.12 -13.31
N SER A 262 17.99 18.04 -13.33
CA SER A 262 17.13 19.00 -14.02
C SER A 262 16.93 20.26 -13.19
N THR A 263 16.76 21.40 -13.87
CA THR A 263 16.45 22.68 -13.19
C THR A 263 15.01 23.05 -13.46
N PHE A 264 14.26 23.25 -12.37
CA PHE A 264 12.87 23.71 -12.41
C PHE A 264 12.80 25.19 -12.11
N LYS A 265 12.26 26.00 -13.03
CA LYS A 265 12.10 27.45 -12.84
C LYS A 265 10.93 27.77 -11.91
N SER A 266 9.82 27.09 -12.12
CA SER A 266 8.60 27.15 -11.31
C SER A 266 7.69 25.98 -11.70
N ILE A 267 6.70 25.69 -10.86
CA ILE A 267 5.62 24.75 -11.17
C ILE A 267 4.41 25.57 -11.62
N PRO A 268 3.83 25.28 -12.81
CA PRO A 268 2.55 25.90 -13.19
C PRO A 268 1.46 25.57 -12.18
N GLN A 269 0.67 26.55 -11.81
CA GLN A 269 -0.40 26.38 -10.79
C GLN A 269 -1.37 25.24 -11.20
N GLN A 270 -1.73 25.12 -12.47
CA GLN A 270 -2.58 24.06 -12.98
C GLN A 270 -2.05 22.66 -12.64
N VAL A 271 -0.73 22.43 -12.73
CA VAL A 271 -0.11 21.14 -12.42
C VAL A 271 -0.15 20.88 -10.91
N MET A 272 0.13 21.89 -10.11
CA MET A 272 0.03 21.79 -8.65
C MET A 272 -1.41 21.53 -8.20
N ASP A 273 -2.37 22.30 -8.70
CA ASP A 273 -3.79 22.16 -8.37
C ASP A 273 -4.32 20.77 -8.74
N TYR A 274 -3.85 20.21 -9.85
CA TYR A 274 -4.17 18.85 -10.24
C TYR A 274 -3.71 17.84 -9.19
N GLN A 275 -2.43 17.92 -8.73
CA GLN A 275 -1.91 17.00 -7.73
C GLN A 275 -2.64 17.13 -6.39
N VAL A 276 -2.98 18.35 -5.98
CA VAL A 276 -3.77 18.57 -4.76
C VAL A 276 -5.17 17.99 -4.90
N ASN A 277 -5.88 18.27 -6.01
CA ASN A 277 -7.21 17.73 -6.26
C ASN A 277 -7.20 16.19 -6.29
N GLN A 278 -6.20 15.57 -6.94
CA GLN A 278 -6.04 14.12 -6.99
C GLN A 278 -5.84 13.53 -5.60
N CYS A 279 -4.98 14.15 -4.79
CA CYS A 279 -4.71 13.76 -3.40
C CYS A 279 -5.99 13.83 -2.55
N LEU A 280 -6.68 14.96 -2.56
CA LEU A 280 -7.91 15.17 -1.80
C LEU A 280 -9.04 14.25 -2.25
N ASN A 281 -9.19 14.02 -3.57
CA ASN A 281 -10.17 13.09 -4.13
C ASN A 281 -9.93 11.65 -3.65
N TYR A 282 -8.67 11.21 -3.65
CA TYR A 282 -8.29 9.89 -3.14
C TYR A 282 -8.69 9.72 -1.66
N TYR A 283 -8.28 10.65 -0.80
CA TYR A 283 -8.60 10.55 0.63
C TYR A 283 -10.09 10.76 0.92
N SER A 284 -10.79 11.57 0.15
CA SER A 284 -12.25 11.71 0.25
C SER A 284 -12.98 10.41 -0.12
N THR A 285 -12.51 9.71 -1.17
CA THR A 285 -13.05 8.41 -1.56
C THR A 285 -12.80 7.36 -0.48
N LEU A 286 -11.58 7.35 0.08
CA LEU A 286 -11.21 6.46 1.18
C LEU A 286 -12.04 6.72 2.43
N ALA A 287 -12.29 8.00 2.76
CA ALA A 287 -13.15 8.41 3.87
C ALA A 287 -14.56 7.83 3.73
N GLY A 288 -15.15 7.95 2.54
CA GLY A 288 -16.46 7.37 2.25
C GLY A 288 -16.50 5.85 2.43
N TYR A 289 -15.43 5.14 2.07
CA TYR A 289 -15.34 3.69 2.29
C TYR A 289 -15.36 3.31 3.78
N TYR A 290 -14.71 4.11 4.64
CA TYR A 290 -14.70 3.91 6.09
C TYR A 290 -15.87 4.58 6.84
N GLY A 291 -16.79 5.24 6.14
CA GLY A 291 -17.94 5.91 6.73
C GLY A 291 -17.63 7.24 7.40
N TYR A 292 -16.53 7.88 7.02
CA TYR A 292 -16.13 9.22 7.45
C TYR A 292 -16.36 10.25 6.34
N ASP A 293 -16.39 11.52 6.71
CA ASP A 293 -16.02 12.62 5.80
C ASP A 293 -14.50 12.76 5.75
N LEU A 294 -13.98 13.62 4.88
CA LEU A 294 -12.55 13.78 4.68
C LEU A 294 -11.83 14.21 5.97
N ASP A 295 -12.35 15.22 6.69
CA ASP A 295 -11.77 15.66 7.96
C ASP A 295 -11.80 14.56 9.02
N GLY A 296 -12.89 13.79 9.09
CA GLY A 296 -13.01 12.65 9.99
C GLY A 296 -11.98 11.56 9.73
N LEU A 297 -11.72 11.22 8.45
CA LEU A 297 -10.64 10.29 8.09
C LEU A 297 -9.28 10.83 8.52
N VAL A 298 -9.01 12.10 8.16
CA VAL A 298 -7.73 12.76 8.40
C VAL A 298 -7.39 12.82 9.90
N GLN A 299 -8.39 13.16 10.73
CA GLN A 299 -8.21 13.27 12.18
C GLN A 299 -8.16 11.91 12.88
N ASN A 300 -9.07 11.00 12.56
CA ASN A 300 -9.23 9.76 13.32
C ASN A 300 -8.32 8.62 12.87
N LEU A 301 -7.95 8.57 11.57
CA LEU A 301 -7.15 7.48 11.01
C LEU A 301 -5.75 7.91 10.60
N LEU A 302 -5.57 9.16 10.12
CA LEU A 302 -4.26 9.63 9.66
C LEU A 302 -3.51 10.44 10.71
N GLY A 303 -4.19 10.96 11.76
CA GLY A 303 -3.57 11.62 12.90
C GLY A 303 -3.15 13.08 12.68
N TYR A 304 -3.66 13.75 11.65
CA TYR A 304 -3.47 15.18 11.41
C TYR A 304 -4.55 16.00 12.13
N GLU A 305 -4.30 17.29 12.39
CA GLU A 305 -5.27 18.16 13.05
C GLU A 305 -6.45 18.53 12.13
N SER A 306 -6.22 18.64 10.84
CA SER A 306 -7.21 18.97 9.80
C SER A 306 -6.73 18.55 8.42
N THR A 307 -7.60 18.64 7.41
CA THR A 307 -7.23 18.42 6.00
C THR A 307 -6.19 19.46 5.53
N ASP A 308 -6.27 20.71 5.99
CA ASP A 308 -5.28 21.74 5.66
C ASP A 308 -3.92 21.43 6.30
N ASP A 309 -3.90 20.91 7.53
CA ASP A 309 -2.68 20.44 8.19
C ASP A 309 -2.05 19.27 7.43
N MET A 310 -2.86 18.30 6.98
CA MET A 310 -2.39 17.22 6.10
C MET A 310 -1.78 17.76 4.80
N LEU A 311 -2.43 18.70 4.12
CA LEU A 311 -1.90 19.32 2.90
C LEU A 311 -0.56 20.03 3.14
N ALA A 312 -0.43 20.75 4.24
CA ALA A 312 0.82 21.42 4.60
C ALA A 312 1.97 20.40 4.81
N HIS A 313 1.69 19.24 5.40
CA HIS A 313 2.66 18.16 5.55
C HIS A 313 3.01 17.49 4.23
N LEU A 314 2.08 17.41 3.29
CA LEU A 314 2.26 16.79 1.97
C LEU A 314 2.79 17.74 0.89
N GLU A 315 2.90 19.04 1.16
CA GLU A 315 3.26 20.07 0.18
C GLU A 315 4.53 19.71 -0.61
N SER A 316 5.61 19.34 0.09
CA SER A 316 6.87 18.95 -0.56
C SER A 316 6.72 17.72 -1.47
N SER A 317 5.90 16.77 -1.10
CA SER A 317 5.62 15.58 -1.91
C SER A 317 4.80 15.94 -3.15
N LEU A 318 3.78 16.78 -3.00
CA LEU A 318 2.95 17.26 -4.11
C LEU A 318 3.75 18.11 -5.11
N GLU A 319 4.69 18.96 -4.60
CA GLU A 319 5.65 19.64 -5.45
C GLU A 319 6.53 18.67 -6.25
N ASN A 320 7.04 17.61 -5.61
CA ASN A 320 7.89 16.64 -6.29
C ASN A 320 7.12 15.87 -7.36
N TYR A 321 5.87 15.45 -7.10
CA TYR A 321 5.01 14.83 -8.13
C TYR A 321 4.70 15.79 -9.28
N SER A 322 4.49 17.08 -8.98
CA SER A 322 4.29 18.11 -10.01
C SER A 322 5.54 18.29 -10.88
N LYS A 323 6.73 18.30 -10.26
CA LYS A 323 8.02 18.37 -10.98
C LYS A 323 8.23 17.12 -11.84
N GLU A 324 7.96 15.94 -11.32
CA GLU A 324 8.08 14.68 -12.04
C GLU A 324 7.14 14.65 -13.25
N ALA A 325 5.89 15.05 -13.10
CA ALA A 325 4.92 15.13 -14.19
C ALA A 325 5.37 16.10 -15.30
N LEU A 326 5.94 17.25 -14.93
CA LEU A 326 6.54 18.19 -15.89
C LEU A 326 7.80 17.62 -16.55
N LEU A 327 8.61 16.85 -15.83
CA LEU A 327 9.81 16.24 -16.35
C LEU A 327 9.48 15.23 -17.45
N TYR A 328 8.49 14.37 -17.25
CA TYR A 328 8.02 13.43 -18.27
C TYR A 328 7.60 14.15 -19.54
N GLN A 329 6.80 15.21 -19.43
CA GLN A 329 6.39 15.99 -20.59
C GLN A 329 7.58 16.70 -21.23
N ALA A 330 8.52 17.28 -20.46
CA ALA A 330 9.70 17.94 -21.00
C ALA A 330 10.59 17.00 -21.82
N VAL A 331 10.78 15.76 -21.34
CA VAL A 331 11.50 14.73 -22.09
C VAL A 331 10.75 14.35 -23.36
N ALA A 332 9.42 14.13 -23.26
CA ALA A 332 8.59 13.81 -24.41
C ALA A 332 8.63 14.91 -25.47
N GLU A 333 8.54 16.19 -25.06
CA GLU A 333 8.68 17.35 -25.95
C GLU A 333 10.07 17.43 -26.59
N SER A 334 11.14 17.14 -25.82
CA SER A 334 12.51 17.26 -26.27
C SER A 334 12.89 16.21 -27.34
N LEU A 335 12.35 14.98 -27.18
CA LEU A 335 12.66 13.84 -28.05
C LEU A 335 11.52 13.49 -29.02
N ASP A 336 10.45 14.28 -29.08
CA ASP A 336 9.24 14.04 -29.90
C ASP A 336 8.66 12.63 -29.66
N ILE A 337 8.60 12.22 -28.36
CA ILE A 337 8.09 10.90 -27.97
C ILE A 337 6.57 10.89 -28.04
N THR A 338 6.03 9.84 -28.64
CA THR A 338 4.61 9.51 -28.61
C THR A 338 4.43 8.05 -28.22
N PRO A 339 3.38 7.71 -27.43
CA PRO A 339 3.13 6.32 -27.08
C PRO A 339 2.84 5.48 -28.33
N THR A 340 3.31 4.25 -28.34
CA THR A 340 2.93 3.26 -29.36
C THR A 340 1.48 2.80 -29.15
N GLN A 341 0.88 2.22 -30.21
CA GLN A 341 -0.47 1.67 -30.08
C GLN A 341 -0.55 0.57 -29.00
N GLU A 342 0.50 -0.25 -28.84
CA GLU A 342 0.58 -1.28 -27.80
C GLU A 342 0.55 -0.66 -26.39
N GLN A 343 1.27 0.46 -26.18
CA GLN A 343 1.26 1.19 -24.91
C GLN A 343 -0.12 1.80 -24.63
N LEU A 344 -0.77 2.37 -25.64
CA LEU A 344 -2.15 2.91 -25.50
C LEU A 344 -3.18 1.82 -25.22
N ASP A 345 -3.09 0.68 -25.90
CA ASP A 345 -4.01 -0.45 -25.72
C ASP A 345 -3.87 -1.06 -24.32
N ALA A 346 -2.70 -0.94 -23.72
CA ALA A 346 -2.44 -1.41 -22.38
C ALA A 346 -3.32 -0.76 -21.31
N TYR A 347 -3.78 0.45 -21.55
CA TYR A 347 -4.63 1.24 -20.66
C TYR A 347 -6.08 1.33 -21.14
N SER A 348 -6.46 0.58 -22.18
CA SER A 348 -7.81 0.63 -22.76
C SER A 348 -8.92 0.32 -21.76
N ASP A 349 -8.71 -0.63 -20.84
CA ASP A 349 -9.70 -1.06 -19.85
C ASP A 349 -9.90 -0.04 -18.73
N TYR A 350 -9.05 0.98 -18.63
CA TYR A 350 -9.09 2.01 -17.59
C TYR A 350 -9.73 3.32 -18.04
N LYS A 351 -10.02 3.46 -19.34
CA LYS A 351 -10.53 4.70 -19.94
C LYS A 351 -11.87 5.16 -19.36
N ASP A 352 -12.75 4.21 -19.04
CA ASP A 352 -14.06 4.53 -18.44
C ASP A 352 -13.92 5.06 -17.00
N THR A 353 -12.85 4.68 -16.30
CA THR A 353 -12.61 5.09 -14.91
C THR A 353 -11.83 6.40 -14.83
N TYR A 354 -10.76 6.54 -15.62
CA TYR A 354 -9.79 7.63 -15.52
C TYR A 354 -9.84 8.62 -16.68
N GLY A 355 -10.59 8.31 -17.72
CA GLY A 355 -10.67 9.11 -18.94
C GLY A 355 -9.53 8.83 -19.94
N GLN A 356 -9.77 9.20 -21.21
CA GLN A 356 -8.86 8.91 -22.32
C GLN A 356 -7.53 9.65 -22.19
N ASN A 357 -7.55 10.95 -21.83
CA ASN A 357 -6.34 11.78 -21.81
C ASN A 357 -5.40 11.36 -20.69
N TYR A 358 -5.93 10.97 -19.52
CA TYR A 358 -5.13 10.40 -18.44
C TYR A 358 -4.46 9.08 -18.85
N CYS A 359 -5.21 8.17 -19.48
CA CYS A 359 -4.63 6.92 -19.99
C CYS A 359 -3.56 7.16 -21.04
N THR A 360 -3.71 8.21 -21.86
CA THR A 360 -2.68 8.63 -22.83
C THR A 360 -1.45 9.19 -22.11
N MET A 361 -1.63 10.01 -21.06
CA MET A 361 -0.53 10.52 -20.24
C MET A 361 0.28 9.38 -19.62
N VAL A 362 -0.39 8.39 -19.05
CA VAL A 362 0.30 7.23 -18.46
C VAL A 362 1.05 6.41 -19.52
N ALA A 363 0.45 6.19 -20.67
CA ALA A 363 1.13 5.56 -21.81
C ALA A 363 2.34 6.36 -22.31
N LEU A 364 2.26 7.69 -22.26
CA LEU A 364 3.37 8.58 -22.58
C LEU A 364 4.51 8.47 -21.56
N MET A 365 4.19 8.40 -20.28
CA MET A 365 5.18 8.18 -19.22
C MET A 365 5.91 6.84 -19.41
N ASP A 366 5.19 5.75 -19.77
CA ASP A 366 5.81 4.48 -20.15
C ASP A 366 6.76 4.64 -21.34
N ALA A 367 6.33 5.35 -22.41
CA ALA A 367 7.14 5.56 -23.61
C ALA A 367 8.42 6.37 -23.32
N VAL A 368 8.32 7.38 -22.47
CA VAL A 368 9.46 8.16 -21.98
C VAL A 368 10.41 7.29 -21.18
N THR A 369 9.90 6.54 -20.23
CA THR A 369 10.71 5.63 -19.40
C THR A 369 11.43 4.59 -20.24
N ASP A 370 10.73 3.93 -21.18
CA ASP A 370 11.30 2.95 -22.10
C ASP A 370 12.43 3.58 -22.96
N THR A 371 12.25 4.82 -23.42
CA THR A 371 13.25 5.54 -24.21
C THR A 371 14.49 5.86 -23.38
N LEU A 372 14.31 6.43 -22.20
CA LEU A 372 15.41 6.82 -21.33
C LEU A 372 16.21 5.62 -20.82
N THR A 373 15.55 4.56 -20.40
CA THR A 373 16.23 3.35 -19.90
C THR A 373 16.95 2.59 -21.01
N SER A 374 16.40 2.61 -22.24
CA SER A 374 17.10 2.06 -23.42
C SER A 374 18.34 2.85 -23.80
N GLY A 375 18.39 4.15 -23.51
CA GLY A 375 19.53 5.02 -23.74
C GLY A 375 20.54 5.04 -22.58
N ALA A 376 20.19 4.51 -21.41
CA ALA A 376 21.03 4.56 -20.22
C ALA A 376 22.35 3.77 -20.38
N VAL A 377 23.43 4.31 -19.86
CA VAL A 377 24.77 3.69 -19.89
C VAL A 377 25.07 3.07 -18.53
N VAL A 378 24.89 1.76 -18.42
CA VAL A 378 25.19 1.02 -17.19
C VAL A 378 26.66 0.58 -17.17
N SER A 379 27.45 1.03 -16.19
CA SER A 379 28.90 0.81 -16.10
C SER A 379 29.32 0.14 -14.79
#